data_1f946b0b1f5e7539cde22f491e822660
#
_entry.id   1f946b0b1f5e7539cde22f491e822660
#
_cell.length_a   1.000
_cell.length_b   1.000
_cell.length_c   1.000
_cell.angle_alpha   90.00
_cell.angle_beta   90.00
_cell.angle_gamma   90.00
#
_symmetry.space_group_name_H-M   'P 1'
#
loop_
_entity.id
_entity.type
_entity.pdbx_description
1 polymer ?
#
loop_
_entity_poly.entity_id
_entity_poly.type
_entity_poly.pdbx_seq_one_letter_code
_entity_poly.pdbx_strand_id
1 'polypeptide(L)'
;MEARAREIADRLRSAPSVTVVAHIDADGISGGAIASEALARAGIRHDVTFVKKLDEAVLAEIKRQGPPLAWFVDLGAGLLHAMHGIDAVITDHHVPTEREVPKALRGDLVRFADSADRVLMLNPHLDGEGSDVASGAGCAYAVAKALDPANVDLAAIAIVGAVGDVQDQEFRRLGGYNRTIVADGVRAGVLQASVDLRLFGRETRPVHKMLQYATDPWIPRLSGNEEACVAFLLELGLDLKIDDHWRSWSDLDRGEKQRVVSALVAHMLERGCGARETDRLIGEVYTLLKEPVGSPTRDAKEFGTLINACGRYDAAEIAYRVCRGDREEPFAEALRLLRGHREYLVGSLDTIEEAGIQEMDALQYFHAGDKIRDTVVGIAASMALNKNGAMKDLPIFAFANADDGIKVSARTTRDLVAKGLDLAAIMQAASKAVGGTGGGHHAAAGATIPPGQEQAFLEIANRMVREQLGRSGPK
;
A
#
# COMPACT_ATOMS: atom_id res chain seq x y z
N MET A 1 15.90 11.25 11.10
CA MET A 1 14.45 11.14 11.42
C MET A 1 14.09 11.76 12.78
N GLU A 2 14.60 11.33 13.95
CA GLU A 2 14.13 11.81 15.26
C GLU A 2 14.34 13.32 15.56
N ALA A 3 15.45 13.91 15.07
CA ALA A 3 15.68 15.35 15.25
C ALA A 3 14.63 16.17 14.50
N ARG A 4 14.36 15.83 13.24
CA ARG A 4 13.36 16.49 12.41
C ARG A 4 11.94 16.28 12.97
N ALA A 5 11.63 15.09 13.49
CA ALA A 5 10.35 14.82 14.16
C ALA A 5 10.13 15.76 15.35
N ARG A 6 11.17 16.08 16.14
CA ARG A 6 11.09 17.04 17.24
C ARG A 6 10.84 18.47 16.75
N GLU A 7 11.54 18.92 15.71
CA GLU A 7 11.31 20.25 15.11
C GLU A 7 9.85 20.39 14.63
N ILE A 8 9.31 19.36 13.97
CA ILE A 8 7.91 19.35 13.54
C ILE A 8 6.97 19.34 14.75
N ALA A 9 7.25 18.54 15.79
CA ALA A 9 6.44 18.51 17.01
C ALA A 9 6.39 19.88 17.71
N ASP A 10 7.52 20.60 17.77
CA ASP A 10 7.57 21.95 18.35
C ASP A 10 6.77 22.94 17.51
N ARG A 11 6.80 22.81 16.19
CA ARG A 11 5.98 23.62 15.28
C ARG A 11 4.47 23.37 15.51
N LEU A 12 4.08 22.10 15.61
CA LEU A 12 2.69 21.72 15.87
C LEU A 12 2.18 22.28 17.22
N ARG A 13 3.01 22.22 18.28
CA ARG A 13 2.66 22.81 19.59
C ARG A 13 2.44 24.31 19.54
N SER A 14 3.14 25.02 18.66
CA SER A 14 3.03 26.46 18.52
C SER A 14 1.87 26.92 17.64
N ALA A 15 1.23 26.00 16.92
CA ALA A 15 0.14 26.33 16.01
C ALA A 15 -1.19 26.53 16.74
N PRO A 16 -2.01 27.53 16.38
CA PRO A 16 -3.33 27.73 17.00
C PRO A 16 -4.35 26.67 16.59
N SER A 17 -4.17 26.06 15.43
CA SER A 17 -4.89 24.87 14.93
C SER A 17 -4.13 24.25 13.75
N VAL A 18 -4.44 22.98 13.47
CA VAL A 18 -3.79 22.18 12.41
C VAL A 18 -4.85 21.56 11.52
N THR A 19 -4.68 21.70 10.21
CA THR A 19 -5.46 20.94 9.22
C THR A 19 -4.61 19.78 8.72
N VAL A 20 -5.01 18.55 9.05
CA VAL A 20 -4.36 17.33 8.58
C VAL A 20 -4.93 16.98 7.21
N VAL A 21 -4.07 16.84 6.21
CA VAL A 21 -4.42 16.42 4.86
C VAL A 21 -3.71 15.09 4.60
N ALA A 22 -4.46 14.00 4.49
CA ALA A 22 -3.91 12.66 4.39
C ALA A 22 -4.35 11.95 3.10
N HIS A 23 -3.54 11.04 2.61
CA HIS A 23 -3.87 10.17 1.48
C HIS A 23 -4.97 9.17 1.87
N ILE A 24 -5.72 8.65 0.87
CA ILE A 24 -6.88 7.77 1.09
C ILE A 24 -6.54 6.28 1.19
N ASP A 25 -5.29 5.88 1.08
CA ASP A 25 -4.92 4.47 1.23
C ASP A 25 -4.62 4.08 2.69
N ALA A 26 -4.20 2.83 2.90
CA ALA A 26 -3.98 2.33 4.26
C ALA A 26 -2.87 3.11 4.98
N ASP A 27 -1.84 3.56 4.29
CA ASP A 27 -0.75 4.30 4.91
C ASP A 27 -1.19 5.72 5.27
N GLY A 28 -1.79 6.45 4.33
CA GLY A 28 -2.27 7.80 4.56
C GLY A 28 -3.38 7.86 5.62
N ILE A 29 -4.38 6.95 5.58
CA ILE A 29 -5.45 6.91 6.58
C ILE A 29 -4.91 6.55 7.97
N SER A 30 -4.00 5.57 8.07
CA SER A 30 -3.33 5.22 9.35
C SER A 30 -2.51 6.40 9.88
N GLY A 31 -1.75 7.06 9.01
CA GLY A 31 -0.97 8.25 9.36
C GLY A 31 -1.85 9.42 9.79
N GLY A 32 -2.98 9.66 9.09
CA GLY A 32 -3.97 10.66 9.45
C GLY A 32 -4.61 10.39 10.82
N ALA A 33 -4.91 9.13 11.12
CA ALA A 33 -5.41 8.71 12.43
C ALA A 33 -4.38 8.93 13.55
N ILE A 34 -3.11 8.60 13.30
CA ILE A 34 -2.00 8.86 14.24
C ILE A 34 -1.84 10.35 14.49
N ALA A 35 -1.82 11.16 13.43
CA ALA A 35 -1.69 12.62 13.52
C ALA A 35 -2.82 13.22 14.35
N SER A 36 -4.06 12.84 14.03
CA SER A 36 -5.24 13.31 14.74
C SER A 36 -5.24 12.93 16.23
N GLU A 37 -4.94 11.67 16.54
CA GLU A 37 -4.91 11.20 17.93
C GLU A 37 -3.81 11.90 18.73
N ALA A 38 -2.62 12.08 18.13
CA ALA A 38 -1.53 12.79 18.78
C ALA A 38 -1.86 14.27 19.04
N LEU A 39 -2.50 14.95 18.09
CA LEU A 39 -2.94 16.33 18.23
C LEU A 39 -4.05 16.45 19.30
N ALA A 40 -5.03 15.52 19.29
CA ALA A 40 -6.08 15.47 20.30
C ALA A 40 -5.52 15.32 21.73
N ARG A 41 -4.59 14.38 21.93
CA ARG A 41 -3.92 14.15 23.23
C ARG A 41 -3.10 15.36 23.68
N ALA A 42 -2.48 16.08 22.72
CA ALA A 42 -1.75 17.32 22.99
C ALA A 42 -2.66 18.54 23.21
N GLY A 43 -3.99 18.40 23.09
CA GLY A 43 -4.94 19.51 23.22
C GLY A 43 -4.90 20.51 22.06
N ILE A 44 -4.36 20.13 20.91
CA ILE A 44 -4.25 20.98 19.71
C ILE A 44 -5.51 20.80 18.86
N ARG A 45 -6.20 21.93 18.58
CA ARG A 45 -7.38 21.92 17.71
C ARG A 45 -6.98 21.50 16.31
N HIS A 46 -7.74 20.60 15.70
CA HIS A 46 -7.43 20.11 14.36
C HIS A 46 -8.68 19.58 13.65
N ASP A 47 -8.60 19.53 12.35
CA ASP A 47 -9.50 18.83 11.43
C ASP A 47 -8.69 17.88 10.53
N VAL A 48 -9.36 16.89 9.94
CA VAL A 48 -8.74 15.89 9.06
C VAL A 48 -9.50 15.84 7.75
N THR A 49 -8.77 15.86 6.65
CA THR A 49 -9.30 15.73 5.29
C THR A 49 -8.52 14.66 4.53
N PHE A 50 -9.21 13.84 3.77
CA PHE A 50 -8.61 12.79 2.94
C PHE A 50 -8.68 13.15 1.47
N VAL A 51 -7.59 12.95 0.72
CA VAL A 51 -7.51 13.25 -0.71
C VAL A 51 -6.95 12.06 -1.49
N LYS A 52 -7.51 11.78 -2.67
CA LYS A 52 -7.04 10.71 -3.58
C LYS A 52 -5.66 11.00 -4.14
N LYS A 53 -5.34 12.26 -4.34
CA LYS A 53 -4.04 12.77 -4.77
C LYS A 53 -3.90 14.21 -4.30
N LEU A 54 -2.66 14.64 -4.11
CA LEU A 54 -2.36 16.03 -3.94
C LEU A 54 -1.91 16.58 -5.31
N ASP A 55 -2.61 17.58 -5.82
CA ASP A 55 -2.25 18.30 -7.04
C ASP A 55 -2.38 19.81 -6.81
N GLU A 56 -2.05 20.60 -7.83
CA GLU A 56 -2.10 22.08 -7.73
C GLU A 56 -3.50 22.60 -7.42
N ALA A 57 -4.56 21.92 -7.90
CA ALA A 57 -5.94 22.31 -7.63
C ALA A 57 -6.31 22.11 -6.15
N VAL A 58 -5.95 20.96 -5.58
CA VAL A 58 -6.14 20.65 -4.14
C VAL A 58 -5.31 21.63 -3.29
N LEU A 59 -4.05 21.90 -3.68
CA LEU A 59 -3.22 22.87 -2.99
C LEU A 59 -3.79 24.30 -3.06
N ALA A 60 -4.35 24.71 -4.20
CA ALA A 60 -5.00 26.01 -4.34
C ALA A 60 -6.22 26.12 -3.42
N GLU A 61 -6.99 25.05 -3.25
CA GLU A 61 -8.11 25.01 -2.32
C GLU A 61 -7.65 25.12 -0.86
N ILE A 62 -6.61 24.37 -0.47
CA ILE A 62 -6.01 24.47 0.88
C ILE A 62 -5.51 25.89 1.14
N LYS A 63 -4.83 26.51 0.16
CA LYS A 63 -4.39 27.91 0.26
C LYS A 63 -5.57 28.86 0.47
N ARG A 64 -6.67 28.66 -0.25
CA ARG A 64 -7.88 29.47 -0.13
C ARG A 64 -8.52 29.36 1.24
N GLN A 65 -8.49 28.16 1.84
CA GLN A 65 -8.97 27.92 3.21
C GLN A 65 -8.07 28.59 4.26
N GLY A 66 -6.77 28.75 3.97
CA GLY A 66 -5.81 29.45 4.79
C GLY A 66 -5.61 28.87 6.19
N PRO A 67 -5.34 27.54 6.34
CA PRO A 67 -5.11 26.97 7.65
C PRO A 67 -3.89 27.62 8.32
N PRO A 68 -3.90 27.84 9.64
CA PRO A 68 -2.72 28.34 10.35
C PRO A 68 -1.49 27.44 10.18
N LEU A 69 -1.69 26.13 10.11
CA LEU A 69 -0.68 25.13 9.79
C LEU A 69 -1.35 23.92 9.11
N ALA A 70 -0.85 23.51 7.95
CA ALA A 70 -1.24 22.27 7.29
C ALA A 70 -0.28 21.14 7.66
N TRP A 71 -0.80 19.94 7.96
CA TRP A 71 0.00 18.72 8.12
C TRP A 71 -0.34 17.73 7.03
N PHE A 72 0.56 17.60 6.05
CA PHE A 72 0.42 16.64 4.96
C PHE A 72 0.99 15.29 5.39
N VAL A 73 0.19 14.23 5.24
CA VAL A 73 0.51 12.87 5.68
C VAL A 73 0.44 11.90 4.51
N ASP A 74 1.55 11.23 4.23
CA ASP A 74 1.71 10.28 3.12
C ASP A 74 1.51 10.94 1.74
N LEU A 75 1.83 12.22 1.66
CA LEU A 75 1.80 13.02 0.43
C LEU A 75 2.52 14.36 0.66
N GLY A 76 2.87 15.04 -0.43
CA GLY A 76 3.44 16.38 -0.39
C GLY A 76 4.88 16.47 -0.87
N ALA A 77 5.69 15.43 -0.73
CA ALA A 77 7.08 15.44 -1.16
C ALA A 77 7.27 15.74 -2.66
N GLY A 78 6.31 15.32 -3.49
CA GLY A 78 6.32 15.53 -4.93
C GLY A 78 5.91 16.95 -5.37
N LEU A 79 5.38 17.80 -4.47
CA LEU A 79 4.80 19.13 -4.81
C LEU A 79 5.39 20.27 -3.97
N LEU A 80 6.61 20.11 -3.42
CA LEU A 80 7.28 21.13 -2.62
C LEU A 80 7.32 22.51 -3.34
N HIS A 81 7.57 22.50 -4.64
CA HIS A 81 7.62 23.70 -5.48
C HIS A 81 6.32 24.49 -5.50
N ALA A 82 5.17 23.81 -5.35
CA ALA A 82 3.85 24.45 -5.37
C ALA A 82 3.37 24.90 -3.96
N MET A 83 4.11 24.59 -2.89
CA MET A 83 3.71 24.89 -1.51
C MET A 83 4.02 26.31 -1.05
N HIS A 84 4.54 27.20 -1.92
CA HIS A 84 4.78 28.59 -1.55
C HIS A 84 3.51 29.25 -0.98
N GLY A 85 3.68 29.92 0.17
CA GLY A 85 2.60 30.60 0.86
C GLY A 85 1.69 29.72 1.71
N ILE A 86 2.02 28.42 1.86
CA ILE A 86 1.40 27.53 2.85
C ILE A 86 2.38 27.34 4.02
N ASP A 87 1.90 27.51 5.24
CA ASP A 87 2.61 27.09 6.44
C ASP A 87 2.33 25.59 6.63
N ALA A 88 3.35 24.73 6.46
CA ALA A 88 3.12 23.29 6.39
C ALA A 88 4.19 22.46 7.10
N VAL A 89 3.77 21.30 7.57
CA VAL A 89 4.61 20.17 7.90
C VAL A 89 4.23 18.96 7.05
N ILE A 90 5.21 18.17 6.63
CA ILE A 90 5.04 17.02 5.75
C ILE A 90 5.65 15.80 6.42
N THR A 91 4.89 14.71 6.50
CA THR A 91 5.35 13.37 6.87
C THR A 91 5.06 12.41 5.72
N ASP A 92 6.09 12.13 4.91
CA ASP A 92 5.95 11.43 3.64
C ASP A 92 7.18 10.53 3.40
N HIS A 93 7.06 9.55 2.53
CA HIS A 93 8.14 8.64 2.15
C HIS A 93 8.31 8.51 0.63
N HIS A 94 7.48 9.20 -0.13
CA HIS A 94 7.63 9.28 -1.59
C HIS A 94 8.86 10.08 -1.99
N VAL A 95 9.41 9.76 -3.18
CA VAL A 95 10.58 10.45 -3.72
C VAL A 95 10.27 11.92 -3.95
N PRO A 96 10.99 12.86 -3.31
CA PRO A 96 10.83 14.27 -3.58
C PRO A 96 11.21 14.59 -5.03
N THR A 97 10.38 15.37 -5.74
CA THR A 97 10.69 15.75 -7.13
C THR A 97 11.82 16.76 -7.18
N GLU A 98 12.98 16.34 -7.69
CA GLU A 98 14.15 17.21 -7.90
C GLU A 98 13.98 18.22 -9.06
N ARG A 99 12.93 18.11 -9.87
CA ARG A 99 12.83 18.83 -11.17
C ARG A 99 12.86 20.35 -11.07
N GLU A 100 12.55 20.92 -9.92
CA GLU A 100 12.51 22.38 -9.71
C GLU A 100 13.41 22.83 -8.55
N VAL A 101 14.19 21.93 -7.98
CA VAL A 101 15.25 22.33 -7.05
C VAL A 101 16.29 23.13 -7.84
N PRO A 102 16.57 24.38 -7.45
CA PRO A 102 17.64 25.15 -8.09
C PRO A 102 18.93 24.34 -8.17
N LYS A 103 19.62 24.40 -9.31
CA LYS A 103 20.80 23.56 -9.59
C LYS A 103 21.88 23.63 -8.48
N ALA A 104 21.92 24.74 -7.74
CA ALA A 104 22.79 24.96 -6.58
C ALA A 104 22.38 24.17 -5.33
N LEU A 105 21.12 23.69 -5.28
CA LEU A 105 20.56 22.95 -4.12
C LEU A 105 20.25 21.48 -4.42
N ARG A 106 20.52 21.01 -5.65
CA ARG A 106 20.23 19.64 -6.09
C ARG A 106 20.95 18.53 -5.32
N GLY A 107 21.84 18.84 -4.43
CA GLY A 107 22.51 17.91 -3.51
C GLY A 107 22.11 18.13 -2.06
N ASP A 108 21.15 19.01 -1.79
CA ASP A 108 20.77 19.39 -0.43
C ASP A 108 19.24 19.60 -0.35
N LEU A 109 18.52 18.47 -0.41
CA LEU A 109 17.05 18.44 -0.29
C LEU A 109 16.57 19.02 1.05
N VAL A 110 17.38 18.92 2.12
CA VAL A 110 17.07 19.51 3.42
C VAL A 110 17.02 21.03 3.32
N ARG A 111 18.05 21.65 2.70
CA ARG A 111 18.06 23.11 2.46
C ARG A 111 16.93 23.58 1.55
N PHE A 112 16.57 22.75 0.57
CA PHE A 112 15.44 23.09 -0.31
C PHE A 112 14.11 23.01 0.44
N ALA A 113 13.89 21.99 1.23
CA ALA A 113 12.69 21.89 2.07
C ALA A 113 12.61 23.03 3.09
N ASP A 114 13.75 23.45 3.65
CA ASP A 114 13.81 24.59 4.58
C ASP A 114 13.72 25.97 3.88
N SER A 115 14.05 26.07 2.59
CA SER A 115 13.98 27.30 1.79
C SER A 115 12.62 27.55 1.15
N ALA A 116 11.77 26.53 1.03
CA ALA A 116 10.38 26.67 0.66
C ALA A 116 9.63 27.24 1.87
N ASP A 117 9.49 28.56 1.94
CA ASP A 117 8.85 29.35 2.99
C ASP A 117 7.99 28.55 3.99
N ARG A 118 8.53 28.24 5.19
CA ARG A 118 7.80 27.64 6.30
C ARG A 118 7.35 26.17 6.15
N VAL A 119 7.93 25.39 5.23
CA VAL A 119 7.65 23.94 5.12
C VAL A 119 8.73 23.15 5.85
N LEU A 120 8.33 22.32 6.81
CA LEU A 120 9.21 21.31 7.43
C LEU A 120 8.81 19.91 6.94
N MET A 121 9.75 19.15 6.42
CA MET A 121 9.48 17.80 5.92
C MET A 121 10.28 16.74 6.68
N LEU A 122 9.59 15.69 7.12
CA LEU A 122 10.15 14.43 7.56
C LEU A 122 9.95 13.40 6.45
N ASN A 123 11.05 12.96 5.84
CA ASN A 123 11.05 12.02 4.74
C ASN A 123 12.37 11.24 4.74
N PRO A 124 12.39 9.90 4.65
CA PRO A 124 13.62 9.09 4.65
C PRO A 124 14.62 9.49 3.56
N HIS A 125 14.15 9.95 2.40
CA HIS A 125 15.02 10.41 1.32
C HIS A 125 15.91 11.60 1.68
N LEU A 126 15.53 12.41 2.68
CA LEU A 126 16.36 13.52 3.17
C LEU A 126 17.58 13.03 3.93
N ASP A 127 17.52 11.84 4.50
CA ASP A 127 18.63 11.17 5.20
C ASP A 127 19.44 10.25 4.24
N GLY A 128 19.13 10.27 2.92
CA GLY A 128 19.77 9.41 1.92
C GLY A 128 19.29 7.97 1.91
N GLU A 129 18.12 7.72 2.51
CA GLU A 129 17.49 6.40 2.61
C GLU A 129 16.37 6.24 1.58
N GLY A 130 15.82 5.03 1.42
CA GLY A 130 14.75 4.74 0.46
C GLY A 130 13.35 4.82 1.07
N SER A 131 12.34 4.72 0.20
CA SER A 131 10.92 4.76 0.59
C SER A 131 10.49 3.63 1.54
N ASP A 132 11.21 2.50 1.57
CA ASP A 132 10.87 1.31 2.38
C ASP A 132 11.39 1.38 3.83
N VAL A 133 12.07 2.47 4.19
CA VAL A 133 12.65 2.66 5.54
C VAL A 133 11.60 3.04 6.56
N ALA A 134 10.66 3.89 6.16
CA ALA A 134 9.48 4.27 6.93
C ALA A 134 8.35 4.60 5.97
N SER A 135 7.13 4.25 6.33
CA SER A 135 5.93 4.66 5.62
C SER A 135 5.49 6.08 6.02
N GLY A 136 4.51 6.67 5.33
CA GLY A 136 3.90 7.94 5.73
C GLY A 136 3.32 7.89 7.14
N ALA A 137 2.65 6.81 7.52
CA ALA A 137 2.19 6.54 8.89
C ALA A 137 3.37 6.39 9.86
N GLY A 138 4.46 5.76 9.45
CA GLY A 138 5.70 5.65 10.23
C GLY A 138 6.34 7.02 10.49
N CYS A 139 6.36 7.89 9.49
CA CYS A 139 6.80 9.28 9.63
C CYS A 139 5.88 10.09 10.56
N ALA A 140 4.56 9.93 10.43
CA ALA A 140 3.59 10.56 11.32
C ALA A 140 3.74 10.06 12.76
N TYR A 141 4.00 8.75 12.97
CA TYR A 141 4.29 8.17 14.27
C TYR A 141 5.54 8.77 14.93
N ALA A 142 6.61 8.99 14.15
CA ALA A 142 7.83 9.61 14.68
C ALA A 142 7.51 11.00 15.27
N VAL A 143 6.69 11.79 14.59
CA VAL A 143 6.21 13.10 15.07
C VAL A 143 5.28 12.95 16.28
N ALA A 144 4.34 12.01 16.24
CA ALA A 144 3.44 11.75 17.36
C ALA A 144 4.19 11.38 18.66
N LYS A 145 5.22 10.51 18.54
CA LYS A 145 6.10 10.14 19.66
C LYS A 145 6.94 11.32 20.15
N ALA A 146 7.34 12.23 19.26
CA ALA A 146 8.04 13.47 19.64
C ALA A 146 7.11 14.50 20.31
N LEU A 147 5.82 14.52 19.96
CA LEU A 147 4.81 15.30 20.65
C LEU A 147 4.60 14.82 22.09
N ASP A 148 4.45 13.52 22.29
CA ASP A 148 4.35 12.91 23.61
C ASP A 148 4.89 11.46 23.55
N PRO A 149 5.89 11.09 24.35
CA PRO A 149 6.37 9.71 24.43
C PRO A 149 5.28 8.69 24.80
N ALA A 150 4.18 9.09 25.41
CA ALA A 150 3.03 8.22 25.70
C ALA A 150 2.34 7.71 24.43
N ASN A 151 2.53 8.39 23.29
CA ASN A 151 1.97 8.00 22.00
C ASN A 151 2.62 6.73 21.40
N VAL A 152 3.48 6.02 22.15
CA VAL A 152 4.07 4.74 21.70
C VAL A 152 3.03 3.66 21.41
N ASP A 153 1.82 3.75 21.94
CA ASP A 153 0.72 2.85 21.65
C ASP A 153 0.22 2.96 20.19
N LEU A 154 0.40 4.12 19.55
CA LEU A 154 0.08 4.36 18.14
C LEU A 154 1.00 3.59 17.18
N ALA A 155 2.09 2.99 17.69
CA ALA A 155 2.97 2.11 16.89
C ALA A 155 2.20 0.99 16.19
N ALA A 156 1.14 0.45 16.81
CA ALA A 156 0.34 -0.61 16.20
C ALA A 156 -0.30 -0.16 14.87
N ILE A 157 -0.89 1.05 14.84
CA ILE A 157 -1.51 1.61 13.64
C ILE A 157 -0.45 2.04 12.60
N ALA A 158 0.72 2.53 13.03
CA ALA A 158 1.82 2.83 12.13
C ALA A 158 2.31 1.57 11.37
N ILE A 159 2.35 0.41 12.06
CA ILE A 159 2.69 -0.86 11.42
C ILE A 159 1.60 -1.34 10.46
N VAL A 160 0.32 -1.06 10.74
CA VAL A 160 -0.77 -1.33 9.79
C VAL A 160 -0.57 -0.51 8.51
N GLY A 161 -0.21 0.78 8.60
CA GLY A 161 0.11 1.62 7.45
C GLY A 161 1.27 1.03 6.63
N ALA A 162 2.41 0.76 7.27
CA ALA A 162 3.60 0.21 6.61
C ALA A 162 3.35 -1.15 5.93
N VAL A 163 2.56 -2.04 6.54
CA VAL A 163 2.16 -3.33 5.95
C VAL A 163 1.13 -3.13 4.83
N GLY A 164 0.23 -2.17 5.00
CA GLY A 164 -0.75 -1.78 3.97
C GLY A 164 -0.12 -1.19 2.72
N ASP A 165 1.03 -0.52 2.87
CA ASP A 165 1.92 -0.03 1.81
C ASP A 165 2.96 -1.08 1.34
N VAL A 166 2.82 -2.32 1.80
CA VAL A 166 3.57 -3.48 1.29
C VAL A 166 5.08 -3.43 1.60
N GLN A 167 5.53 -2.62 2.56
CA GLN A 167 6.95 -2.44 2.90
C GLN A 167 7.61 -3.67 3.54
N ASP A 168 6.83 -4.67 3.94
CA ASP A 168 7.31 -5.93 4.51
C ASP A 168 7.62 -7.02 3.47
N GLN A 169 7.42 -6.77 2.17
CA GLN A 169 7.49 -7.82 1.14
C GLN A 169 8.90 -8.23 0.76
N GLU A 170 9.82 -7.28 0.56
CA GLU A 170 11.13 -7.57 0.01
C GLU A 170 11.95 -8.51 0.90
N PHE A 171 12.04 -8.20 2.20
CA PHE A 171 12.78 -8.99 3.17
C PHE A 171 11.88 -9.90 4.02
N ARG A 172 10.59 -10.04 3.66
CA ARG A 172 9.57 -10.76 4.44
C ARG A 172 9.45 -10.25 5.88
N ARG A 173 9.83 -9.00 6.09
CA ARG A 173 9.73 -8.24 7.35
C ARG A 173 9.89 -6.75 7.06
N LEU A 174 9.40 -5.93 7.93
CA LEU A 174 9.66 -4.50 7.89
C LEU A 174 11.15 -4.19 8.16
N GLY A 175 11.69 -3.18 7.49
CA GLY A 175 13.07 -2.72 7.58
C GLY A 175 13.20 -1.32 8.18
N GLY A 176 14.43 -0.77 8.15
CA GLY A 176 14.69 0.62 8.46
C GLY A 176 14.11 1.13 9.78
N TYR A 177 13.56 2.33 9.77
CA TYR A 177 12.91 2.94 10.93
C TYR A 177 11.65 2.20 11.38
N ASN A 178 10.96 1.48 10.48
CA ASN A 178 9.84 0.63 10.85
C ASN A 178 10.23 -0.42 11.91
N ARG A 179 11.49 -0.88 11.96
CA ARG A 179 11.97 -1.77 13.04
C ARG A 179 11.95 -1.11 14.42
N THR A 180 12.25 0.19 14.48
CA THR A 180 12.12 0.96 15.73
C THR A 180 10.67 1.03 16.16
N ILE A 181 9.74 1.25 15.22
CA ILE A 181 8.29 1.30 15.49
C ILE A 181 7.79 -0.07 15.99
N VAL A 182 8.22 -1.18 15.35
CA VAL A 182 7.91 -2.54 15.82
C VAL A 182 8.40 -2.74 17.25
N ALA A 183 9.65 -2.36 17.55
CA ALA A 183 10.23 -2.50 18.88
C ALA A 183 9.49 -1.67 19.94
N ASP A 184 9.06 -0.46 19.58
CA ASP A 184 8.25 0.41 20.45
C ASP A 184 6.89 -0.24 20.75
N GLY A 185 6.18 -0.74 19.73
CA GLY A 185 4.88 -1.39 19.87
C GLY A 185 4.94 -2.68 20.69
N VAL A 186 5.99 -3.48 20.52
CA VAL A 186 6.22 -4.69 21.32
C VAL A 186 6.48 -4.32 22.78
N ARG A 187 7.34 -3.31 23.03
CA ARG A 187 7.64 -2.81 24.38
C ARG A 187 6.41 -2.22 25.05
N ALA A 188 5.56 -1.54 24.31
CA ALA A 188 4.28 -0.98 24.80
C ALA A 188 3.19 -2.04 25.00
N GLY A 189 3.41 -3.32 24.61
CA GLY A 189 2.44 -4.39 24.73
C GLY A 189 1.21 -4.23 23.83
N VAL A 190 1.34 -3.48 22.74
CA VAL A 190 0.25 -3.28 21.75
C VAL A 190 0.44 -4.08 20.47
N LEU A 191 1.66 -4.57 20.23
CA LEU A 191 2.05 -5.30 19.02
C LEU A 191 2.82 -6.56 19.39
N GLN A 192 2.61 -7.63 18.63
CA GLN A 192 3.48 -8.79 18.60
C GLN A 192 4.02 -8.96 17.18
N ALA A 193 5.34 -9.14 17.06
CA ALA A 193 6.00 -9.53 15.83
C ALA A 193 6.52 -10.97 15.98
N SER A 194 6.15 -11.86 15.07
CA SER A 194 6.54 -13.27 15.10
C SER A 194 6.74 -13.83 13.70
N VAL A 195 7.63 -14.82 13.56
CA VAL A 195 7.80 -15.53 12.30
C VAL A 195 6.66 -16.56 12.18
N ASP A 196 5.87 -16.45 11.11
CA ASP A 196 4.71 -17.31 10.87
C ASP A 196 4.40 -17.38 9.36
N LEU A 197 3.34 -18.08 9.00
CA LEU A 197 2.79 -18.15 7.65
C LEU A 197 2.26 -16.77 7.23
N ARG A 198 2.69 -16.26 6.07
CA ARG A 198 2.36 -14.91 5.59
C ARG A 198 1.13 -14.83 4.69
N LEU A 199 0.36 -15.89 4.59
CA LEU A 199 -0.86 -15.89 3.79
C LEU A 199 -1.92 -14.95 4.39
N PHE A 200 -2.75 -14.37 3.53
CA PHE A 200 -3.84 -13.49 3.93
C PHE A 200 -5.01 -14.29 4.51
N GLY A 201 -5.63 -13.77 5.58
CA GLY A 201 -6.81 -14.39 6.18
C GLY A 201 -6.49 -15.30 7.37
N ARG A 202 -5.38 -15.04 8.05
CA ARG A 202 -4.96 -15.80 9.24
C ARG A 202 -5.95 -15.69 10.40
N GLU A 203 -6.56 -14.52 10.56
CA GLU A 203 -7.58 -14.26 11.58
C GLU A 203 -8.99 -14.58 11.08
N THR A 204 -9.33 -14.19 9.85
CA THR A 204 -10.73 -14.14 9.41
C THR A 204 -11.17 -15.28 8.51
N ARG A 205 -10.26 -16.11 7.99
CA ARG A 205 -10.61 -17.19 7.06
C ARG A 205 -10.43 -18.58 7.68
N PRO A 206 -11.33 -19.51 7.38
CA PRO A 206 -11.05 -20.92 7.57
C PRO A 206 -9.72 -21.32 6.92
N VAL A 207 -8.93 -22.18 7.56
CA VAL A 207 -7.57 -22.55 7.08
C VAL A 207 -7.59 -23.03 5.63
N HIS A 208 -8.55 -23.89 5.26
CA HIS A 208 -8.68 -24.36 3.87
C HIS A 208 -8.96 -23.21 2.89
N LYS A 209 -9.77 -22.23 3.29
CA LYS A 209 -10.05 -21.02 2.48
C LYS A 209 -8.83 -20.09 2.39
N MET A 210 -8.04 -19.99 3.47
CA MET A 210 -6.78 -19.26 3.44
C MET A 210 -5.82 -19.83 2.40
N LEU A 211 -5.69 -21.16 2.30
CA LEU A 211 -4.87 -21.84 1.29
C LEU A 211 -5.47 -21.70 -0.12
N GLN A 212 -6.78 -21.91 -0.26
CA GLN A 212 -7.49 -21.78 -1.54
C GLN A 212 -7.29 -20.39 -2.18
N TYR A 213 -7.33 -19.33 -1.38
CA TYR A 213 -7.20 -17.95 -1.86
C TYR A 213 -5.77 -17.42 -1.80
N ALA A 214 -4.76 -18.28 -1.58
CA ALA A 214 -3.36 -17.88 -1.63
C ALA A 214 -2.97 -17.51 -3.07
N THR A 215 -2.43 -16.30 -3.25
CA THR A 215 -1.96 -15.79 -4.55
C THR A 215 -0.49 -15.38 -4.48
N ASP A 216 0.05 -15.12 -3.30
CA ASP A 216 1.42 -14.74 -3.05
C ASP A 216 1.98 -15.38 -1.77
N PRO A 217 2.73 -16.50 -1.90
CA PRO A 217 2.97 -17.25 -3.14
C PRO A 217 1.74 -18.03 -3.61
N TRP A 218 1.68 -18.30 -4.90
CA TRP A 218 0.76 -19.29 -5.47
C TRP A 218 1.23 -20.69 -5.06
N ILE A 219 0.32 -21.49 -4.49
CA ILE A 219 0.62 -22.84 -4.02
C ILE A 219 0.08 -23.83 -5.08
N PRO A 220 0.95 -24.51 -5.87
CA PRO A 220 0.50 -25.38 -6.95
C PRO A 220 -0.50 -26.42 -6.47
N ARG A 221 -1.61 -26.58 -7.23
CA ARG A 221 -2.73 -27.50 -6.97
C ARG A 221 -3.58 -27.21 -5.72
N LEU A 222 -3.15 -26.32 -4.81
CA LEU A 222 -3.94 -25.91 -3.66
C LEU A 222 -4.63 -24.56 -3.93
N SER A 223 -3.87 -23.57 -4.40
CA SER A 223 -4.46 -22.27 -4.76
C SER A 223 -5.53 -22.43 -5.83
N GLY A 224 -6.73 -21.89 -5.57
CA GLY A 224 -7.91 -22.00 -6.43
C GLY A 224 -8.72 -23.32 -6.27
N ASN A 225 -8.26 -24.29 -5.48
CA ASN A 225 -8.89 -25.59 -5.36
C ASN A 225 -9.25 -25.91 -3.89
N GLU A 226 -10.51 -25.72 -3.53
CA GLU A 226 -11.00 -25.93 -2.16
C GLU A 226 -10.88 -27.41 -1.72
N GLU A 227 -11.31 -28.33 -2.59
CA GLU A 227 -11.33 -29.75 -2.28
C GLU A 227 -9.90 -30.28 -1.99
N ALA A 228 -8.93 -29.85 -2.81
CA ALA A 228 -7.54 -30.19 -2.59
C ALA A 228 -6.98 -29.60 -1.29
N CYS A 229 -7.37 -28.38 -0.91
CA CYS A 229 -6.98 -27.77 0.36
C CYS A 229 -7.54 -28.55 1.56
N VAL A 230 -8.82 -28.94 1.49
CA VAL A 230 -9.47 -29.74 2.53
C VAL A 230 -8.77 -31.11 2.66
N ALA A 231 -8.57 -31.83 1.55
CA ALA A 231 -7.90 -33.11 1.55
C ALA A 231 -6.47 -33.01 2.13
N PHE A 232 -5.69 -32.04 1.68
CA PHE A 232 -4.34 -31.78 2.16
C PHE A 232 -4.28 -31.59 3.69
N LEU A 233 -5.19 -30.79 4.26
CA LEU A 233 -5.22 -30.51 5.68
C LEU A 233 -5.70 -31.74 6.51
N LEU A 234 -6.66 -32.52 5.99
CA LEU A 234 -7.13 -33.74 6.62
C LEU A 234 -6.03 -34.82 6.63
N GLU A 235 -5.25 -34.96 5.55
CA GLU A 235 -4.09 -35.86 5.48
C GLU A 235 -3.03 -35.53 6.55
N LEU A 236 -2.92 -34.27 6.97
CA LEU A 236 -2.05 -33.85 8.06
C LEU A 236 -2.65 -34.10 9.46
N GLY A 237 -3.85 -34.65 9.52
CA GLY A 237 -4.54 -34.94 10.79
C GLY A 237 -5.04 -33.69 11.50
N LEU A 238 -5.46 -32.65 10.72
CA LEU A 238 -6.08 -31.46 11.29
C LEU A 238 -7.60 -31.59 11.36
N ASP A 239 -8.16 -31.29 12.52
CA ASP A 239 -9.59 -31.05 12.65
C ASP A 239 -9.90 -29.65 12.11
N LEU A 240 -10.63 -29.58 11.02
CA LEU A 240 -10.96 -28.31 10.35
C LEU A 240 -12.08 -27.54 11.03
N LYS A 241 -12.82 -28.18 11.93
CA LYS A 241 -13.90 -27.61 12.72
C LYS A 241 -13.72 -27.90 14.20
N ILE A 242 -14.18 -26.96 15.03
CA ILE A 242 -14.46 -27.17 16.44
C ILE A 242 -15.96 -26.92 16.59
N ASP A 243 -16.70 -27.93 17.01
CA ASP A 243 -18.17 -27.95 16.95
C ASP A 243 -18.66 -27.62 15.53
N ASP A 244 -19.50 -26.60 15.35
CA ASP A 244 -19.97 -26.14 14.04
C ASP A 244 -19.10 -25.01 13.43
N HIS A 245 -18.01 -24.61 14.11
CA HIS A 245 -17.19 -23.49 13.69
C HIS A 245 -15.96 -23.94 12.91
N TRP A 246 -15.73 -23.32 11.73
CA TRP A 246 -14.53 -23.54 10.95
C TRP A 246 -13.33 -22.86 11.59
N ARG A 247 -12.25 -23.60 11.80
CA ARG A 247 -11.01 -23.08 12.40
C ARG A 247 -10.25 -22.18 11.42
N SER A 248 -9.84 -21.03 11.92
CA SER A 248 -8.87 -20.13 11.27
C SER A 248 -7.43 -20.55 11.62
N TRP A 249 -6.45 -19.87 11.03
CA TRP A 249 -5.04 -20.09 11.37
C TRP A 249 -4.73 -19.75 12.83
N SER A 250 -5.36 -18.70 13.36
CA SER A 250 -5.20 -18.28 14.76
C SER A 250 -5.73 -19.30 15.77
N ASP A 251 -6.64 -20.20 15.37
CA ASP A 251 -7.18 -21.26 16.23
C ASP A 251 -6.28 -22.50 16.30
N LEU A 252 -5.26 -22.60 15.43
CA LEU A 252 -4.35 -23.75 15.42
C LEU A 252 -3.31 -23.61 16.53
N ASP A 253 -3.01 -24.73 17.18
CA ASP A 253 -1.88 -24.79 18.12
C ASP A 253 -0.53 -24.76 17.37
N ARG A 254 0.55 -24.61 18.15
CA ARG A 254 1.91 -24.52 17.61
C ARG A 254 2.32 -25.77 16.82
N GLY A 255 1.93 -26.95 17.28
CA GLY A 255 2.28 -28.22 16.63
C GLY A 255 1.54 -28.38 15.30
N GLU A 256 0.26 -28.03 15.27
CA GLU A 256 -0.56 -28.01 14.07
C GLU A 256 0.02 -27.03 13.03
N LYS A 257 0.32 -25.79 13.44
CA LYS A 257 0.97 -24.78 12.57
C LYS A 257 2.26 -25.28 11.98
N GLN A 258 3.12 -25.91 12.81
CA GLN A 258 4.39 -26.46 12.34
C GLN A 258 4.19 -27.58 11.33
N ARG A 259 3.23 -28.50 11.54
CA ARG A 259 2.90 -29.56 10.56
C ARG A 259 2.47 -28.98 9.22
N VAL A 260 1.54 -28.01 9.25
CA VAL A 260 1.03 -27.39 8.01
C VAL A 260 2.14 -26.64 7.27
N VAL A 261 2.93 -25.82 7.96
CA VAL A 261 4.03 -25.07 7.33
C VAL A 261 5.05 -26.01 6.71
N SER A 262 5.49 -27.07 7.43
CA SER A 262 6.44 -28.05 6.92
C SER A 262 5.91 -28.77 5.69
N ALA A 263 4.64 -29.17 5.71
CA ALA A 263 3.99 -29.83 4.59
C ALA A 263 3.82 -28.91 3.38
N LEU A 264 3.48 -27.62 3.57
CA LEU A 264 3.39 -26.66 2.48
C LEU A 264 4.75 -26.41 1.81
N VAL A 265 5.81 -26.29 2.60
CA VAL A 265 7.18 -26.16 2.07
C VAL A 265 7.56 -27.39 1.24
N ALA A 266 7.37 -28.60 1.76
CA ALA A 266 7.62 -29.84 1.04
C ALA A 266 6.79 -29.93 -0.24
N HIS A 267 5.50 -29.65 -0.16
CA HIS A 267 4.57 -29.66 -1.27
C HIS A 267 4.99 -28.71 -2.42
N MET A 268 5.45 -27.51 -2.11
CA MET A 268 5.93 -26.57 -3.12
C MET A 268 7.23 -27.02 -3.76
N LEU A 269 8.21 -27.50 -2.98
CA LEU A 269 9.49 -27.99 -3.48
C LEU A 269 9.31 -29.22 -4.38
N GLU A 270 8.49 -30.19 -3.99
CA GLU A 270 8.16 -31.37 -4.79
C GLU A 270 7.51 -31.05 -6.14
N ARG A 271 6.86 -29.91 -6.24
CA ARG A 271 6.20 -29.41 -7.47
C ARG A 271 7.06 -28.44 -8.27
N GLY A 272 8.34 -28.35 -7.92
CA GLY A 272 9.32 -27.58 -8.68
C GLY A 272 9.33 -26.08 -8.41
N CYS A 273 8.68 -25.62 -7.34
CA CYS A 273 8.82 -24.24 -6.89
C CYS A 273 10.26 -24.00 -6.42
N GLY A 274 10.83 -22.86 -6.85
CA GLY A 274 12.18 -22.49 -6.43
C GLY A 274 12.23 -22.09 -4.94
N ALA A 275 13.44 -22.14 -4.34
CA ALA A 275 13.63 -21.74 -2.94
C ALA A 275 13.11 -20.33 -2.65
N ARG A 276 13.34 -19.35 -3.55
CA ARG A 276 12.85 -17.99 -3.39
C ARG A 276 11.33 -17.88 -3.34
N GLU A 277 10.63 -18.71 -4.11
CA GLU A 277 9.17 -18.72 -4.13
C GLU A 277 8.61 -19.39 -2.85
N THR A 278 9.19 -20.52 -2.47
CA THR A 278 8.84 -21.23 -1.23
C THR A 278 9.12 -20.41 0.02
N ASP A 279 10.21 -19.68 0.06
CA ASP A 279 10.58 -18.78 1.15
C ASP A 279 9.54 -17.65 1.39
N ARG A 280 8.71 -17.32 0.39
CA ARG A 280 7.65 -16.29 0.52
C ARG A 280 6.50 -16.73 1.43
N LEU A 281 6.37 -18.05 1.67
CA LEU A 281 5.38 -18.56 2.62
C LEU A 281 5.59 -18.04 4.05
N ILE A 282 6.84 -17.87 4.46
CA ILE A 282 7.23 -17.65 5.85
C ILE A 282 7.92 -16.30 5.99
N GLY A 283 7.59 -15.59 7.04
CA GLY A 283 8.24 -14.34 7.41
C GLY A 283 7.60 -13.72 8.62
N GLU A 284 7.97 -12.49 8.91
CA GLU A 284 7.44 -11.78 10.06
C GLU A 284 6.00 -11.33 9.80
N VAL A 285 5.16 -11.53 10.80
CA VAL A 285 3.76 -11.11 10.82
C VAL A 285 3.52 -10.27 12.08
N TYR A 286 2.57 -9.36 12.00
CA TYR A 286 2.35 -8.35 13.02
C TYR A 286 0.91 -8.47 13.54
N THR A 287 0.78 -8.78 14.84
CA THR A 287 -0.50 -8.98 15.52
C THR A 287 -0.77 -7.83 16.48
N LEU A 288 -1.91 -7.16 16.32
CA LEU A 288 -2.36 -6.09 17.20
C LEU A 288 -3.01 -6.70 18.45
N LEU A 289 -2.35 -6.59 19.60
CA LEU A 289 -2.73 -7.31 20.83
C LEU A 289 -3.99 -6.78 21.51
N LYS A 290 -4.37 -5.54 21.22
CA LYS A 290 -5.60 -4.92 21.74
C LYS A 290 -6.86 -5.35 20.99
N GLU A 291 -6.70 -5.96 19.81
CA GLU A 291 -7.81 -6.37 18.95
C GLU A 291 -8.26 -7.80 19.27
N PRO A 292 -9.57 -8.08 19.14
CA PRO A 292 -10.11 -9.42 19.39
C PRO A 292 -9.55 -10.47 18.41
N VAL A 293 -9.37 -11.71 18.90
CA VAL A 293 -9.05 -12.86 18.04
C VAL A 293 -10.17 -13.08 17.04
N GLY A 294 -9.82 -13.37 15.79
CA GLY A 294 -10.77 -13.55 14.68
C GLY A 294 -11.25 -12.24 14.05
N SER A 295 -10.83 -11.06 14.57
CA SER A 295 -11.11 -9.78 13.93
C SER A 295 -10.10 -9.46 12.83
N PRO A 296 -10.52 -8.88 11.68
CA PRO A 296 -9.59 -8.42 10.65
C PRO A 296 -8.67 -7.29 11.14
N THR A 297 -9.01 -6.61 12.23
CA THR A 297 -8.18 -5.57 12.84
C THR A 297 -7.02 -6.13 13.67
N ARG A 298 -7.00 -7.45 13.92
CA ARG A 298 -5.94 -8.09 14.71
C ARG A 298 -4.67 -8.38 13.93
N ASP A 299 -4.76 -8.71 12.64
CA ASP A 299 -3.63 -8.93 11.75
C ASP A 299 -3.36 -7.67 10.94
N ALA A 300 -2.13 -7.14 10.95
CA ALA A 300 -1.81 -5.87 10.28
C ALA A 300 -2.09 -5.91 8.78
N LYS A 301 -1.91 -7.06 8.10
CA LYS A 301 -2.18 -7.22 6.66
C LYS A 301 -3.68 -7.23 6.36
N GLU A 302 -4.48 -7.90 7.21
CA GLU A 302 -5.93 -7.89 7.07
C GLU A 302 -6.52 -6.51 7.38
N PHE A 303 -5.99 -5.83 8.39
CA PHE A 303 -6.42 -4.48 8.74
C PHE A 303 -6.06 -3.46 7.64
N GLY A 304 -4.82 -3.47 7.13
CA GLY A 304 -4.43 -2.62 5.99
C GLY A 304 -5.32 -2.85 4.77
N THR A 305 -5.72 -4.11 4.51
CA THR A 305 -6.66 -4.43 3.43
C THR A 305 -8.06 -3.88 3.68
N LEU A 306 -8.55 -3.91 4.93
CA LEU A 306 -9.83 -3.30 5.32
C LEU A 306 -9.81 -1.79 5.07
N ILE A 307 -8.74 -1.10 5.50
CA ILE A 307 -8.56 0.34 5.30
C ILE A 307 -8.51 0.67 3.80
N ASN A 308 -7.70 -0.07 3.04
CA ASN A 308 -7.59 0.11 1.59
C ASN A 308 -8.93 -0.11 0.87
N ALA A 309 -9.74 -1.06 1.32
CA ALA A 309 -11.09 -1.24 0.75
C ALA A 309 -11.95 0.00 0.97
N CYS A 310 -11.96 0.57 2.18
CA CYS A 310 -12.70 1.80 2.46
C CYS A 310 -12.23 2.98 1.59
N GLY A 311 -10.92 3.21 1.51
CA GLY A 311 -10.36 4.31 0.71
C GLY A 311 -10.77 4.25 -0.77
N ARG A 312 -10.81 3.04 -1.36
CA ARG A 312 -11.21 2.83 -2.76
C ARG A 312 -12.69 3.11 -3.05
N TYR A 313 -13.53 3.12 -2.04
CA TYR A 313 -14.96 3.40 -2.16
C TYR A 313 -15.35 4.77 -1.57
N ASP A 314 -14.41 5.71 -1.51
CA ASP A 314 -14.62 7.07 -1.02
C ASP A 314 -15.10 7.12 0.45
N ALA A 315 -14.74 6.10 1.23
CA ALA A 315 -15.14 5.91 2.62
C ALA A 315 -13.94 6.02 3.59
N ALA A 316 -12.96 6.89 3.29
CA ALA A 316 -11.77 7.08 4.10
C ALA A 316 -12.09 7.48 5.55
N GLU A 317 -13.14 8.29 5.75
CA GLU A 317 -13.61 8.69 7.09
C GLU A 317 -14.05 7.50 7.94
N ILE A 318 -14.67 6.48 7.33
CA ILE A 318 -15.05 5.24 8.02
C ILE A 318 -13.80 4.50 8.51
N ALA A 319 -12.81 4.31 7.64
CA ALA A 319 -11.56 3.64 7.99
C ALA A 319 -10.77 4.43 9.04
N TYR A 320 -10.74 5.76 8.94
CA TYR A 320 -10.13 6.64 9.93
C TYR A 320 -10.72 6.44 11.33
N ARG A 321 -12.04 6.38 11.44
CA ARG A 321 -12.72 6.11 12.73
C ARG A 321 -12.37 4.72 13.26
N VAL A 322 -12.30 3.71 12.38
CA VAL A 322 -11.86 2.35 12.76
C VAL A 322 -10.41 2.35 13.24
N CYS A 323 -9.49 3.08 12.60
CA CYS A 323 -8.10 3.23 13.05
C CYS A 323 -8.00 3.88 14.44
N ARG A 324 -8.93 4.76 14.79
CA ARG A 324 -9.03 5.40 16.11
C ARG A 324 -9.76 4.56 17.16
N GLY A 325 -10.08 3.31 16.84
CA GLY A 325 -10.67 2.37 17.79
C GLY A 325 -12.19 2.29 17.78
N ASP A 326 -12.87 2.94 16.82
CA ASP A 326 -14.33 2.78 16.68
C ASP A 326 -14.64 1.36 16.17
N ARG A 327 -15.42 0.62 16.93
CA ARG A 327 -15.80 -0.77 16.65
C ARG A 327 -17.32 -0.96 16.50
N GLU A 328 -18.06 0.15 16.41
CA GLU A 328 -19.51 0.19 16.25
C GLU A 328 -19.91 0.26 14.75
N GLU A 329 -20.81 1.18 14.42
CA GLU A 329 -21.34 1.37 13.06
C GLU A 329 -20.25 1.52 11.96
N PRO A 330 -19.18 2.35 12.16
CA PRO A 330 -18.13 2.46 11.15
C PRO A 330 -17.39 1.15 10.89
N PHE A 331 -17.17 0.33 11.93
CA PHE A 331 -16.55 -0.97 11.75
C PHE A 331 -17.45 -1.93 10.98
N ALA A 332 -18.75 -1.95 11.29
CA ALA A 332 -19.72 -2.76 10.55
C ALA A 332 -19.78 -2.35 9.06
N GLU A 333 -19.75 -1.04 8.76
CA GLU A 333 -19.70 -0.52 7.40
C GLU A 333 -18.40 -0.90 6.69
N ALA A 334 -17.24 -0.73 7.34
CA ALA A 334 -15.95 -1.15 6.80
C ALA A 334 -15.94 -2.63 6.41
N LEU A 335 -16.54 -3.51 7.23
CA LEU A 335 -16.70 -4.93 6.91
C LEU A 335 -17.62 -5.16 5.71
N ARG A 336 -18.67 -4.37 5.53
CA ARG A 336 -19.54 -4.43 4.33
C ARG A 336 -18.76 -4.03 3.08
N LEU A 337 -18.00 -2.94 3.13
CA LEU A 337 -17.15 -2.48 2.04
C LEU A 337 -16.07 -3.52 1.68
N LEU A 338 -15.43 -4.14 2.67
CA LEU A 338 -14.44 -5.18 2.43
C LEU A 338 -15.04 -6.42 1.72
N ARG A 339 -16.26 -6.85 2.11
CA ARG A 339 -16.96 -7.94 1.43
C ARG A 339 -17.31 -7.57 0.01
N GLY A 340 -17.95 -6.42 -0.19
CA GLY A 340 -18.31 -5.92 -1.53
C GLY A 340 -17.10 -5.72 -2.43
N HIS A 341 -15.97 -5.27 -1.87
CA HIS A 341 -14.70 -5.16 -2.61
C HIS A 341 -14.20 -6.52 -3.12
N ARG A 342 -14.27 -7.57 -2.30
CA ARG A 342 -13.87 -8.93 -2.72
C ARG A 342 -14.74 -9.47 -3.84
N GLU A 343 -16.06 -9.30 -3.73
CA GLU A 343 -17.02 -9.68 -4.77
C GLU A 343 -16.77 -8.90 -6.06
N TYR A 344 -16.52 -7.60 -5.94
CA TYR A 344 -16.21 -6.74 -7.07
C TYR A 344 -14.90 -7.12 -7.78
N LEU A 345 -13.86 -7.51 -7.03
CA LEU A 345 -12.60 -7.99 -7.61
C LEU A 345 -12.78 -9.29 -8.40
N VAL A 346 -13.59 -10.22 -7.89
CA VAL A 346 -13.90 -11.46 -8.63
C VAL A 346 -14.64 -11.12 -9.93
N GLY A 347 -15.69 -10.31 -9.89
CA GLY A 347 -16.40 -9.86 -11.09
C GLY A 347 -15.53 -9.04 -12.06
N SER A 348 -14.53 -8.33 -11.55
CA SER A 348 -13.56 -7.62 -12.40
C SER A 348 -12.69 -8.59 -13.21
N LEU A 349 -12.31 -9.74 -12.64
CA LEU A 349 -11.57 -10.76 -13.39
C LEU A 349 -12.41 -11.38 -14.50
N ASP A 350 -13.69 -11.65 -14.23
CA ASP A 350 -14.62 -12.15 -15.26
C ASP A 350 -14.76 -11.12 -16.38
N THR A 351 -14.87 -9.84 -16.04
CA THR A 351 -14.91 -8.74 -17.03
C THR A 351 -13.65 -8.67 -17.89
N ILE A 352 -12.46 -8.88 -17.29
CA ILE A 352 -11.19 -8.89 -18.04
C ILE A 352 -11.12 -10.12 -18.97
N GLU A 353 -11.59 -11.28 -18.52
CA GLU A 353 -11.63 -12.49 -19.36
C GLU A 353 -12.57 -12.33 -20.55
N GLU A 354 -13.75 -11.76 -20.34
CA GLU A 354 -14.69 -11.47 -21.42
C GLU A 354 -14.17 -10.45 -22.44
N ALA A 355 -13.49 -9.39 -21.95
CA ALA A 355 -12.90 -8.36 -22.82
C ALA A 355 -11.65 -8.85 -23.57
N GLY A 356 -10.95 -9.82 -23.01
CA GLY A 356 -9.66 -10.30 -23.48
C GLY A 356 -8.50 -9.35 -23.19
N ILE A 357 -7.32 -9.91 -22.92
CA ILE A 357 -6.09 -9.15 -22.79
C ILE A 357 -5.45 -9.07 -24.19
N GLN A 358 -5.17 -7.86 -24.65
CA GLN A 358 -4.51 -7.60 -25.91
C GLN A 358 -3.01 -7.56 -25.72
N GLU A 359 -2.26 -8.02 -26.74
CA GLU A 359 -0.81 -8.12 -26.69
C GLU A 359 -0.17 -7.19 -27.74
N MET A 360 0.91 -6.56 -27.34
CA MET A 360 1.88 -5.90 -28.19
C MET A 360 3.22 -6.67 -28.11
N ASP A 361 4.22 -6.24 -28.84
CA ASP A 361 5.52 -6.94 -28.87
C ASP A 361 6.29 -6.91 -27.53
N ALA A 362 6.04 -5.91 -26.65
CA ALA A 362 6.73 -5.78 -25.39
C ALA A 362 5.83 -5.60 -24.15
N LEU A 363 4.53 -5.42 -24.32
CA LEU A 363 3.56 -5.28 -23.24
C LEU A 363 2.23 -5.95 -23.57
N GLN A 364 1.39 -6.16 -22.57
CA GLN A 364 0.00 -6.57 -22.70
C GLN A 364 -0.92 -5.55 -22.04
N TYR A 365 -2.17 -5.43 -22.53
CA TYR A 365 -3.08 -4.43 -22.01
C TYR A 365 -4.55 -4.82 -22.14
N PHE A 366 -5.40 -4.17 -21.35
CA PHE A 366 -6.87 -4.20 -21.48
C PHE A 366 -7.47 -2.85 -21.16
N HIS A 367 -8.66 -2.61 -21.71
CA HIS A 367 -9.43 -1.40 -21.45
C HIS A 367 -10.74 -1.78 -20.74
N ALA A 368 -10.88 -1.35 -19.48
CA ALA A 368 -12.03 -1.66 -18.66
C ALA A 368 -13.19 -0.66 -18.82
N GLY A 369 -12.92 0.55 -19.35
CA GLY A 369 -13.93 1.60 -19.45
C GLY A 369 -14.53 1.94 -18.09
N ASP A 370 -15.88 1.93 -18.02
CA ASP A 370 -16.62 2.14 -16.77
C ASP A 370 -16.92 0.84 -16.02
N LYS A 371 -16.55 -0.31 -16.58
CA LYS A 371 -16.84 -1.62 -15.97
C LYS A 371 -16.00 -1.91 -14.73
N ILE A 372 -14.79 -1.37 -14.67
CA ILE A 372 -13.91 -1.48 -13.51
C ILE A 372 -13.51 -0.06 -13.07
N ARG A 373 -13.72 0.25 -11.79
CA ARG A 373 -13.39 1.55 -11.21
C ARG A 373 -11.90 1.87 -11.36
N ASP A 374 -11.57 3.12 -11.59
CA ASP A 374 -10.21 3.67 -11.66
C ASP A 374 -9.36 3.34 -10.42
N THR A 375 -9.98 3.36 -9.22
CA THR A 375 -9.35 3.01 -7.93
C THR A 375 -9.07 1.51 -7.76
N VAL A 376 -9.68 0.65 -8.59
CA VAL A 376 -9.59 -0.81 -8.48
C VAL A 376 -8.85 -1.45 -9.66
N VAL A 377 -8.81 -0.79 -10.82
CA VAL A 377 -8.24 -1.35 -12.06
C VAL A 377 -6.80 -1.82 -11.91
N GLY A 378 -5.99 -1.16 -11.09
CA GLY A 378 -4.61 -1.58 -10.82
C GLY A 378 -4.50 -2.89 -10.04
N ILE A 379 -5.46 -3.19 -9.14
CA ILE A 379 -5.49 -4.47 -8.41
C ILE A 379 -5.97 -5.56 -9.36
N ALA A 380 -7.01 -5.28 -10.15
CA ALA A 380 -7.51 -6.21 -11.16
C ALA A 380 -6.40 -6.58 -12.16
N ALA A 381 -5.57 -5.61 -12.59
CA ALA A 381 -4.38 -5.86 -13.41
C ALA A 381 -3.36 -6.77 -12.71
N SER A 382 -3.07 -6.53 -11.41
CA SER A 382 -2.17 -7.40 -10.64
C SER A 382 -2.71 -8.84 -10.52
N MET A 383 -4.01 -8.99 -10.30
CA MET A 383 -4.65 -10.31 -10.21
C MET A 383 -4.64 -11.01 -11.55
N ALA A 384 -4.93 -10.31 -12.65
CA ALA A 384 -4.88 -10.84 -14.00
C ALA A 384 -3.46 -11.33 -14.37
N LEU A 385 -2.43 -10.54 -14.04
CA LEU A 385 -1.03 -10.92 -14.28
C LEU A 385 -0.61 -12.18 -13.50
N ASN A 386 -1.18 -12.41 -12.33
CA ASN A 386 -0.87 -13.58 -11.48
C ASN A 386 -1.72 -14.82 -11.79
N LYS A 387 -2.74 -14.71 -12.66
CA LYS A 387 -3.59 -15.82 -13.05
C LYS A 387 -2.83 -16.81 -13.95
N ASN A 388 -3.18 -18.11 -13.88
CA ASN A 388 -2.62 -19.11 -14.78
C ASN A 388 -2.99 -18.79 -16.24
N GLY A 389 -1.97 -18.75 -17.09
CA GLY A 389 -2.13 -18.41 -18.52
C GLY A 389 -1.80 -16.96 -18.88
N ALA A 390 -1.57 -16.08 -17.91
CA ALA A 390 -1.07 -14.73 -18.20
C ALA A 390 0.39 -14.76 -18.66
N MET A 391 0.73 -13.87 -19.60
CA MET A 391 2.11 -13.69 -20.05
C MET A 391 2.94 -12.96 -18.98
N LYS A 392 3.54 -13.72 -18.07
CA LYS A 392 4.36 -13.19 -16.96
C LYS A 392 5.66 -12.52 -17.40
N ASP A 393 6.05 -12.69 -18.64
CA ASP A 393 7.19 -12.05 -19.29
C ASP A 393 6.85 -10.71 -19.96
N LEU A 394 5.60 -10.27 -19.91
CA LEU A 394 5.12 -8.97 -20.36
C LEU A 394 4.50 -8.18 -19.21
N PRO A 395 4.83 -6.88 -19.03
CA PRO A 395 4.10 -6.01 -18.11
C PRO A 395 2.66 -5.81 -18.63
N ILE A 396 1.70 -5.65 -17.69
CA ILE A 396 0.29 -5.41 -18.01
C ILE A 396 -0.09 -3.95 -17.76
N PHE A 397 -0.78 -3.34 -18.74
CA PHE A 397 -1.33 -1.99 -18.67
C PHE A 397 -2.86 -2.05 -18.69
N ALA A 398 -3.49 -1.45 -17.71
CA ALA A 398 -4.94 -1.46 -17.56
C ALA A 398 -5.49 -0.03 -17.61
N PHE A 399 -6.54 0.18 -18.41
CA PHE A 399 -7.19 1.46 -18.59
C PHE A 399 -8.60 1.43 -17.99
N ALA A 400 -8.98 2.52 -17.30
CA ALA A 400 -10.34 2.75 -16.83
C ALA A 400 -10.70 4.22 -16.97
N ASN A 401 -11.98 4.51 -17.16
CA ASN A 401 -12.47 5.89 -17.14
C ASN A 401 -12.37 6.43 -15.71
N ALA A 402 -11.99 7.70 -15.59
CA ALA A 402 -11.92 8.45 -14.34
C ALA A 402 -12.50 9.85 -14.54
N ASP A 403 -12.85 10.53 -13.45
CA ASP A 403 -13.49 11.85 -13.51
C ASP A 403 -12.60 12.91 -14.20
N ASP A 404 -11.27 12.76 -14.10
CA ASP A 404 -10.26 13.68 -14.63
C ASP A 404 -9.55 13.17 -15.90
N GLY A 405 -10.05 12.10 -16.53
CA GLY A 405 -9.46 11.54 -17.75
C GLY A 405 -9.52 10.02 -17.81
N ILE A 406 -8.48 9.41 -18.39
CA ILE A 406 -8.31 7.96 -18.43
C ILE A 406 -7.22 7.57 -17.42
N LYS A 407 -7.61 6.78 -16.42
CA LYS A 407 -6.67 6.15 -15.50
C LYS A 407 -5.93 5.04 -16.20
N VAL A 408 -4.61 5.06 -16.13
CA VAL A 408 -3.73 3.96 -16.57
C VAL A 408 -3.04 3.37 -15.35
N SER A 409 -3.09 2.06 -15.20
CA SER A 409 -2.38 1.33 -14.15
C SER A 409 -1.49 0.26 -14.76
N ALA A 410 -0.18 0.34 -14.53
CA ALA A 410 0.79 -0.64 -15.00
C ALA A 410 1.29 -1.53 -13.87
N ARG A 411 1.43 -2.82 -14.15
CA ARG A 411 1.94 -3.84 -13.23
C ARG A 411 2.94 -4.73 -13.93
N THR A 412 3.95 -5.18 -13.20
CA THR A 412 4.95 -6.11 -13.72
C THR A 412 5.43 -7.09 -12.66
N THR A 413 6.14 -8.12 -13.11
CA THR A 413 6.75 -9.10 -12.22
C THR A 413 8.11 -8.59 -11.70
N ARG A 414 8.52 -9.09 -10.53
CA ARG A 414 9.86 -8.77 -9.98
C ARG A 414 10.99 -9.24 -10.89
N ASP A 415 10.79 -10.31 -11.66
CA ASP A 415 11.79 -10.80 -12.61
C ASP A 415 12.04 -9.80 -13.74
N LEU A 416 11.00 -9.08 -14.18
CA LEU A 416 11.15 -8.02 -15.17
C LEU A 416 11.83 -6.78 -14.58
N VAL A 417 11.51 -6.42 -13.32
CA VAL A 417 12.22 -5.34 -12.61
C VAL A 417 13.70 -5.69 -12.44
N ALA A 418 14.02 -6.92 -12.04
CA ALA A 418 15.42 -7.39 -11.95
C ALA A 418 16.17 -7.37 -13.30
N LYS A 419 15.46 -7.44 -14.42
CA LYS A 419 16.01 -7.28 -15.77
C LYS A 419 16.13 -5.82 -16.22
N GLY A 420 15.79 -4.86 -15.34
CA GLY A 420 15.93 -3.43 -15.59
C GLY A 420 14.64 -2.70 -15.99
N LEU A 421 13.46 -3.34 -15.90
CA LEU A 421 12.19 -2.67 -16.18
C LEU A 421 11.82 -1.69 -15.07
N ASP A 422 11.55 -0.45 -15.44
CA ASP A 422 11.10 0.63 -14.57
C ASP A 422 9.77 1.21 -15.07
N LEU A 423 8.66 0.75 -14.47
CA LEU A 423 7.33 1.26 -14.82
C LEU A 423 7.14 2.71 -14.41
N ALA A 424 7.77 3.18 -13.34
CA ALA A 424 7.63 4.57 -12.91
C ALA A 424 8.16 5.54 -13.97
N ALA A 425 9.35 5.26 -14.50
CA ALA A 425 9.95 6.05 -15.58
C ALA A 425 9.10 6.01 -16.87
N ILE A 426 8.56 4.83 -17.23
CA ILE A 426 7.70 4.67 -18.40
C ILE A 426 6.42 5.47 -18.24
N MET A 427 5.72 5.33 -17.11
CA MET A 427 4.46 6.01 -16.86
C MET A 427 4.63 7.53 -16.86
N GLN A 428 5.72 8.01 -16.24
CA GLN A 428 6.02 9.44 -16.23
C GLN A 428 6.30 10.00 -17.63
N ALA A 429 7.12 9.31 -18.42
CA ALA A 429 7.50 9.79 -19.74
C ALA A 429 6.36 9.68 -20.76
N ALA A 430 5.67 8.53 -20.81
CA ALA A 430 4.58 8.28 -21.74
C ALA A 430 3.38 9.19 -21.46
N SER A 431 2.96 9.35 -20.18
CA SER A 431 1.86 10.22 -19.86
C SER A 431 2.16 11.69 -20.21
N LYS A 432 3.36 12.17 -19.86
CA LYS A 432 3.79 13.52 -20.19
C LYS A 432 3.76 13.80 -21.71
N ALA A 433 4.16 12.84 -22.52
CA ALA A 433 4.20 12.97 -23.98
C ALA A 433 2.80 13.14 -24.59
N VAL A 434 1.75 12.65 -23.92
CA VAL A 434 0.35 12.77 -24.35
C VAL A 434 -0.44 13.82 -23.57
N GLY A 435 0.23 14.67 -22.80
CA GLY A 435 -0.41 15.74 -22.03
C GLY A 435 -1.03 15.33 -20.69
N GLY A 436 -0.66 14.14 -20.18
CA GLY A 436 -1.08 13.62 -18.89
C GLY A 436 0.01 13.72 -17.82
N THR A 437 -0.25 13.05 -16.69
CA THR A 437 0.66 12.96 -15.54
C THR A 437 0.78 11.50 -15.09
N GLY A 438 1.95 11.07 -14.62
CA GLY A 438 2.15 9.70 -14.16
C GLY A 438 3.41 9.55 -13.31
N GLY A 439 3.49 8.41 -12.62
CA GLY A 439 4.60 8.05 -11.73
C GLY A 439 4.29 6.78 -10.94
N GLY A 440 5.04 6.50 -9.91
CA GLY A 440 4.88 5.31 -9.04
C GLY A 440 6.19 4.63 -8.72
N HIS A 441 6.14 3.31 -8.60
CA HIS A 441 7.29 2.45 -8.32
C HIS A 441 7.69 1.60 -9.53
N HIS A 442 8.89 1.01 -9.49
CA HIS A 442 9.40 0.18 -10.60
C HIS A 442 8.48 -0.97 -10.99
N ALA A 443 7.78 -1.60 -10.02
CA ALA A 443 6.90 -2.75 -10.27
C ALA A 443 5.42 -2.38 -10.43
N ALA A 444 5.00 -1.20 -9.97
CA ALA A 444 3.61 -0.75 -9.95
C ALA A 444 3.56 0.77 -10.11
N ALA A 445 2.99 1.24 -11.20
CA ALA A 445 2.92 2.66 -11.51
C ALA A 445 1.56 3.03 -12.10
N GLY A 446 1.22 4.30 -12.06
CA GLY A 446 -0.06 4.83 -12.54
C GLY A 446 0.11 6.13 -13.32
N ALA A 447 -0.88 6.42 -14.17
CA ALA A 447 -0.97 7.69 -14.87
C ALA A 447 -2.44 8.11 -15.03
N THR A 448 -2.66 9.40 -15.27
CA THR A 448 -3.92 9.92 -15.81
C THR A 448 -3.60 10.61 -17.12
N ILE A 449 -4.29 10.25 -18.19
CA ILE A 449 -4.09 10.79 -19.53
C ILE A 449 -5.39 11.36 -20.10
N PRO A 450 -5.34 12.32 -21.03
CA PRO A 450 -6.53 12.80 -21.71
C PRO A 450 -7.25 11.68 -22.48
N PRO A 451 -8.59 11.68 -22.55
CA PRO A 451 -9.35 10.74 -23.36
C PRO A 451 -8.94 10.80 -24.84
N GLY A 452 -8.87 9.63 -25.49
CA GLY A 452 -8.46 9.51 -26.89
C GLY A 452 -6.93 9.45 -27.12
N GLN A 453 -6.13 9.49 -26.06
CA GLN A 453 -4.66 9.39 -26.12
C GLN A 453 -4.14 7.99 -25.78
N GLU A 454 -5.01 7.01 -25.55
CA GLU A 454 -4.67 5.67 -25.08
C GLU A 454 -3.72 4.96 -26.05
N GLN A 455 -3.99 5.03 -27.36
CA GLN A 455 -3.17 4.38 -28.38
C GLN A 455 -1.77 5.02 -28.47
N ALA A 456 -1.69 6.36 -28.48
CA ALA A 456 -0.42 7.07 -28.50
C ALA A 456 0.41 6.78 -27.23
N PHE A 457 -0.23 6.70 -26.08
CA PHE A 457 0.40 6.31 -24.83
C PHE A 457 0.96 4.88 -24.90
N LEU A 458 0.17 3.91 -25.39
CA LEU A 458 0.58 2.51 -25.53
C LEU A 458 1.79 2.35 -26.46
N GLU A 459 1.84 3.07 -27.57
CA GLU A 459 2.97 3.01 -28.52
C GLU A 459 4.27 3.49 -27.89
N ILE A 460 4.19 4.58 -27.11
CA ILE A 460 5.35 5.12 -26.38
C ILE A 460 5.78 4.15 -25.29
N ALA A 461 4.84 3.66 -24.48
CA ALA A 461 5.10 2.73 -23.39
C ALA A 461 5.72 1.43 -23.91
N ASN A 462 5.16 0.85 -24.99
CA ASN A 462 5.65 -0.38 -25.63
C ASN A 462 7.10 -0.22 -26.14
N ARG A 463 7.41 0.91 -26.77
CA ARG A 463 8.78 1.22 -27.21
C ARG A 463 9.73 1.30 -26.01
N MET A 464 9.36 2.00 -24.94
CA MET A 464 10.20 2.16 -23.75
C MET A 464 10.42 0.83 -23.01
N VAL A 465 9.39 -0.01 -22.87
CA VAL A 465 9.54 -1.36 -22.31
C VAL A 465 10.54 -2.17 -23.12
N ARG A 466 10.44 -2.14 -24.44
CA ARG A 466 11.37 -2.83 -25.34
C ARG A 466 12.82 -2.35 -25.17
N GLU A 467 13.02 -1.04 -25.12
CA GLU A 467 14.33 -0.42 -24.91
C GLU A 467 14.96 -0.83 -23.58
N GLN A 468 14.19 -0.75 -22.47
CA GLN A 468 14.66 -1.11 -21.13
C GLN A 468 15.00 -2.61 -21.01
N LEU A 469 14.24 -3.49 -21.67
CA LEU A 469 14.48 -4.93 -21.63
C LEU A 469 15.45 -5.44 -22.71
N GLY A 470 16.03 -4.55 -23.54
CA GLY A 470 16.98 -4.91 -24.61
C GLY A 470 16.36 -5.81 -25.68
N ARG A 471 15.02 -5.76 -25.88
CA ARG A 471 14.32 -6.55 -26.89
C ARG A 471 14.52 -5.92 -28.27
N SER A 472 15.12 -6.67 -29.21
CA SER A 472 15.25 -6.23 -30.61
C SER A 472 13.87 -6.05 -31.22
N GLY A 473 13.64 -4.94 -31.91
CA GLY A 473 12.38 -4.71 -32.65
C GLY A 473 12.10 -5.78 -33.69
N PRO A 474 10.87 -5.86 -34.20
CA PRO A 474 10.56 -6.73 -35.35
C PRO A 474 11.50 -6.38 -36.49
N LYS A 475 12.14 -7.42 -37.07
CA LYS A 475 12.96 -7.30 -38.28
C LYS A 475 12.11 -6.94 -39.50
#